data_ce610eeabc89735c0d61b442e022aeab
#
_entry.id   ce610eeabc89735c0d61b442e022aeab
#
_cell.length_a   1.000
_cell.length_b   1.000
_cell.length_c   1.000
_cell.angle_alpha   90.00
_cell.angle_beta   90.00
_cell.angle_gamma   90.00
#
_symmetry.space_group_name_H-M   'P 1'
#
loop_
_entity.id
_entity.type
_entity.pdbx_description
1 polymer ?
#
loop_
_entity_poly.entity_id
_entity_poly.type
_entity_poly.pdbx_seq_one_letter_code
_entity_poly.pdbx_strand_id
1 'polypeptide(L)'
;MKSDERFPPAATSVRFPFRPWVRRAGLSIVLTAAAVSAAIALTLLFSPSARYGWIGERFVWVYIGTLWLGGLKVWLGTRRPIAEVGAETVILRPLHQFRTRVIRWSDVRGTEQMLGGDRMIVYFDTPRGMRFVALNLNLVKGRREFLALIDARLRAMQFEEKIVERSRYLSRQA
;
A
#
# COMPACT_ATOMS: atom_id res chain seq x y z
N MET A 1 -15.09 -8.53 22.43
CA MET A 1 -13.73 -8.27 22.93
C MET A 1 -12.78 -8.29 21.74
N LYS A 2 -12.34 -7.12 21.26
CA LYS A 2 -11.30 -7.00 20.23
C LYS A 2 -9.96 -7.02 20.95
N SER A 3 -9.25 -8.13 20.87
CA SER A 3 -7.86 -8.21 21.25
C SER A 3 -7.03 -7.35 20.29
N ASP A 4 -6.68 -6.16 20.74
CA ASP A 4 -5.60 -5.34 20.18
C ASP A 4 -4.28 -6.08 20.44
N GLU A 5 -3.96 -7.07 19.62
CA GLU A 5 -2.64 -7.70 19.62
C GLU A 5 -1.63 -6.64 19.17
N ARG A 6 -1.09 -5.90 20.13
CA ARG A 6 0.07 -5.03 19.94
C ARG A 6 1.25 -5.92 19.63
N PHE A 7 1.54 -6.08 18.35
CA PHE A 7 2.77 -6.73 17.90
C PHE A 7 3.97 -5.97 18.47
N PRO A 8 4.96 -6.66 19.05
CA PRO A 8 6.17 -6.01 19.53
C PRO A 8 6.84 -5.25 18.39
N PRO A 9 7.48 -4.10 18.67
CA PRO A 9 8.16 -3.33 17.64
C PRO A 9 9.24 -4.21 17.00
N ALA A 10 9.13 -4.38 15.66
CA ALA A 10 10.05 -5.18 14.89
C ALA A 10 11.47 -4.61 15.03
N ALA A 11 12.35 -5.33 15.72
CA ALA A 11 13.68 -4.88 16.11
C ALA A 11 14.60 -4.49 14.94
N THR A 12 14.32 -4.88 13.72
CA THR A 12 15.02 -4.44 12.50
C THR A 12 14.15 -4.65 11.26
N SER A 13 13.29 -3.68 10.96
CA SER A 13 12.52 -3.73 9.71
C SER A 13 13.18 -2.87 8.63
N VAL A 14 13.35 -3.43 7.45
CA VAL A 14 13.78 -2.69 6.25
C VAL A 14 12.56 -1.98 5.65
N ARG A 15 12.65 -0.66 5.51
CA ARG A 15 11.56 0.19 5.03
C ARG A 15 11.76 0.56 3.58
N PHE A 16 10.73 0.36 2.77
CA PHE A 16 10.70 0.72 1.36
C PHE A 16 9.74 1.90 1.15
N PRO A 17 10.27 3.13 0.96
CA PRO A 17 9.43 4.30 0.76
C PRO A 17 8.84 4.31 -0.65
N PHE A 18 7.81 5.13 -0.84
CA PHE A 18 7.30 5.47 -2.16
C PHE A 18 8.36 6.21 -2.99
N ARG A 19 8.30 6.08 -4.30
CA ARG A 19 9.11 6.91 -5.20
C ARG A 19 8.76 8.38 -5.03
N PRO A 20 9.74 9.31 -5.05
CA PRO A 20 9.50 10.73 -4.78
C PRO A 20 8.46 11.39 -5.69
N TRP A 21 8.37 10.94 -6.95
CA TRP A 21 7.41 11.47 -7.91
C TRP A 21 5.96 11.22 -7.49
N VAL A 22 5.65 10.11 -6.80
CA VAL A 22 4.29 9.80 -6.31
C VAL A 22 3.82 10.84 -5.31
N ARG A 23 4.71 11.22 -4.38
CA ARG A 23 4.43 12.28 -3.41
C ARG A 23 4.25 13.64 -4.09
N ARG A 24 5.10 13.95 -5.08
CA ARG A 24 5.00 15.19 -5.87
C ARG A 24 3.69 15.23 -6.66
N ALA A 25 3.30 14.12 -7.29
CA ALA A 25 2.02 14.01 -7.98
C ALA A 25 0.82 14.27 -7.03
N GLY A 26 0.82 13.66 -5.85
CA GLY A 26 -0.21 13.92 -4.84
C GLY A 26 -0.28 15.40 -4.44
N LEU A 27 0.87 16.03 -4.20
CA LEU A 27 0.95 17.45 -3.88
C LEU A 27 0.45 18.33 -5.04
N SER A 28 0.84 18.03 -6.28
CA SER A 28 0.36 18.76 -7.46
C SER A 28 -1.16 18.69 -7.59
N ILE A 29 -1.76 17.52 -7.38
CA ILE A 29 -3.23 17.38 -7.41
C ILE A 29 -3.89 18.24 -6.33
N VAL A 30 -3.36 18.28 -5.12
CA VAL A 30 -3.87 19.12 -4.03
C VAL A 30 -3.77 20.61 -4.38
N LEU A 31 -2.62 21.05 -4.92
CA LEU A 31 -2.42 22.43 -5.33
C LEU A 31 -3.35 22.85 -6.48
N THR A 32 -3.55 21.95 -7.46
CA THR A 32 -4.51 22.17 -8.54
C THR A 32 -5.93 22.31 -8.00
N ALA A 33 -6.34 21.42 -7.10
CA ALA A 33 -7.66 21.50 -6.47
C ALA A 33 -7.84 22.81 -5.69
N ALA A 34 -6.81 23.27 -4.98
CA ALA A 34 -6.82 24.54 -4.25
C ALA A 34 -6.96 25.75 -5.21
N ALA A 35 -6.16 25.76 -6.30
CA ALA A 35 -6.22 26.82 -7.31
C ALA A 35 -7.59 26.91 -7.98
N VAL A 36 -8.16 25.77 -8.38
CA VAL A 36 -9.50 25.70 -8.97
C VAL A 36 -10.56 26.17 -7.97
N SER A 37 -10.49 25.74 -6.72
CA SER A 37 -11.43 26.20 -5.67
C SER A 37 -11.34 27.69 -5.44
N ALA A 38 -10.12 28.26 -5.41
CA ALA A 38 -9.91 29.72 -5.27
C ALA A 38 -10.46 30.49 -6.48
N ALA A 39 -10.20 30.00 -7.70
CA ALA A 39 -10.75 30.63 -8.91
C ALA A 39 -12.29 30.65 -8.90
N ILE A 40 -12.92 29.56 -8.51
CA ILE A 40 -14.39 29.51 -8.36
C ILE A 40 -14.88 30.49 -7.28
N ALA A 41 -14.22 30.55 -6.13
CA ALA A 41 -14.59 31.47 -5.07
C ALA A 41 -14.51 32.94 -5.54
N LEU A 42 -13.42 33.31 -6.26
CA LEU A 42 -13.26 34.63 -6.86
C LEU A 42 -14.36 34.93 -7.89
N THR A 43 -14.66 33.97 -8.77
CA THR A 43 -15.71 34.13 -9.77
C THR A 43 -17.06 34.38 -9.11
N LEU A 44 -17.39 33.64 -8.03
CA LEU A 44 -18.65 33.83 -7.28
C LEU A 44 -18.72 35.19 -6.56
N LEU A 45 -17.57 35.74 -6.16
CA LEU A 45 -17.50 37.05 -5.51
C LEU A 45 -17.75 38.18 -6.51
N PHE A 46 -17.11 38.10 -7.69
CA PHE A 46 -17.18 39.17 -8.68
C PHE A 46 -18.33 39.02 -9.68
N SER A 47 -18.92 37.85 -9.82
CA SER A 47 -19.98 37.54 -10.77
C SER A 47 -21.04 36.62 -10.12
N PRO A 48 -21.94 37.17 -9.29
CA PRO A 48 -22.95 36.34 -8.58
C PRO A 48 -23.87 35.58 -9.54
N SER A 49 -24.09 36.05 -10.75
CA SER A 49 -24.85 35.36 -11.80
C SER A 49 -24.21 34.02 -12.23
N ALA A 50 -22.91 33.84 -12.03
CA ALA A 50 -22.22 32.59 -12.34
C ALA A 50 -22.74 31.39 -11.49
N ARG A 51 -23.45 31.63 -10.39
CA ARG A 51 -24.12 30.58 -9.60
C ARG A 51 -25.16 29.81 -10.41
N TYR A 52 -25.78 30.43 -11.38
CA TYR A 52 -26.80 29.82 -12.24
C TYR A 52 -26.24 29.19 -13.51
N GLY A 53 -24.92 29.37 -13.75
CA GLY A 53 -24.20 28.74 -14.85
C GLY A 53 -23.50 27.44 -14.42
N TRP A 54 -22.38 27.15 -15.11
CA TRP A 54 -21.60 25.93 -14.94
C TRP A 54 -21.09 25.68 -13.51
N ILE A 55 -20.93 26.74 -12.69
CA ILE A 55 -20.51 26.60 -11.27
C ILE A 55 -21.65 26.01 -10.42
N GLY A 56 -22.90 26.20 -10.81
CA GLY A 56 -24.06 25.57 -10.17
C GLY A 56 -24.21 24.08 -10.49
N GLU A 57 -23.53 23.59 -11.48
CA GLU A 57 -23.55 22.20 -11.89
C GLU A 57 -22.98 21.29 -10.80
N ARG A 58 -23.77 20.30 -10.38
CA ARG A 58 -23.35 19.34 -9.35
C ARG A 58 -22.05 18.63 -9.70
N PHE A 59 -21.79 18.37 -10.97
CA PHE A 59 -20.58 17.71 -11.47
C PHE A 59 -19.30 18.47 -11.14
N VAL A 60 -19.31 19.79 -11.16
CA VAL A 60 -18.15 20.63 -10.83
C VAL A 60 -17.72 20.38 -9.38
N TRP A 61 -18.68 20.37 -8.46
CA TRP A 61 -18.41 20.14 -7.04
C TRP A 61 -17.96 18.69 -6.73
N VAL A 62 -18.57 17.72 -7.42
CA VAL A 62 -18.13 16.30 -7.32
C VAL A 62 -16.71 16.16 -7.84
N TYR A 63 -16.38 16.79 -8.96
CA TYR A 63 -15.04 16.73 -9.53
C TYR A 63 -13.99 17.35 -8.61
N ILE A 64 -14.26 18.54 -8.07
CA ILE A 64 -13.37 19.23 -7.11
C ILE A 64 -13.20 18.39 -5.84
N GLY A 65 -14.30 17.87 -5.29
CA GLY A 65 -14.24 16.98 -4.12
C GLY A 65 -13.40 15.73 -4.37
N THR A 66 -13.51 15.14 -5.55
CA THR A 66 -12.71 13.99 -5.96
C THR A 66 -11.22 14.32 -6.07
N LEU A 67 -10.88 15.48 -6.62
CA LEU A 67 -9.48 15.96 -6.69
C LEU A 67 -8.90 16.17 -5.29
N TRP A 68 -9.64 16.82 -4.40
CA TRP A 68 -9.22 17.03 -3.01
C TRP A 68 -8.99 15.71 -2.28
N LEU A 69 -9.97 14.83 -2.30
CA LEU A 69 -9.91 13.53 -1.60
C LEU A 69 -8.80 12.65 -2.20
N GLY A 70 -8.72 12.58 -3.53
CA GLY A 70 -7.70 11.80 -4.24
C GLY A 70 -6.29 12.32 -3.98
N GLY A 71 -6.07 13.62 -4.15
CA GLY A 71 -4.78 14.26 -3.93
C GLY A 71 -4.32 14.14 -2.47
N LEU A 72 -5.19 14.43 -1.52
CA LEU A 72 -4.90 14.33 -0.09
C LEU A 72 -4.58 12.89 0.32
N LYS A 73 -5.34 11.93 -0.19
CA LYS A 73 -5.08 10.49 0.03
C LYS A 73 -3.69 10.09 -0.44
N VAL A 74 -3.31 10.47 -1.67
CA VAL A 74 -1.99 10.16 -2.21
C VAL A 74 -0.90 10.86 -1.40
N TRP A 75 -1.05 12.14 -1.14
CA TRP A 75 -0.06 12.95 -0.42
C TRP A 75 0.17 12.45 1.02
N LEU A 76 -0.92 12.19 1.78
CA LEU A 76 -0.82 11.66 3.14
C LEU A 76 -0.37 10.20 3.16
N GLY A 77 -0.89 9.38 2.23
CA GLY A 77 -0.54 7.97 2.13
C GLY A 77 0.94 7.73 1.87
N THR A 78 1.59 8.63 1.11
CA THR A 78 3.02 8.52 0.79
C THR A 78 3.97 8.99 1.91
N ARG A 79 3.45 9.51 3.02
CA ARG A 79 4.25 9.82 4.22
C ARG A 79 4.74 8.56 4.94
N ARG A 80 4.01 7.45 4.80
CA ARG A 80 4.40 6.15 5.34
C ARG A 80 5.08 5.32 4.25
N PRO A 81 6.01 4.42 4.58
CA PRO A 81 6.59 3.53 3.58
C PRO A 81 5.52 2.62 2.99
N ILE A 82 5.65 2.30 1.69
CA ILE A 82 4.72 1.41 0.97
C ILE A 82 4.84 -0.03 1.46
N ALA A 83 6.05 -0.44 1.87
CA ALA A 83 6.32 -1.75 2.43
C ALA A 83 7.37 -1.66 3.55
N GLU A 84 7.22 -2.52 4.55
CA GLU A 84 8.21 -2.76 5.60
C GLU A 84 8.40 -4.26 5.72
N VAL A 85 9.63 -4.72 5.63
CA VAL A 85 10.00 -6.14 5.70
C VAL A 85 10.74 -6.37 7.00
N GLY A 86 10.11 -7.05 7.94
CA GLY A 86 10.67 -7.44 9.23
C GLY A 86 11.12 -8.90 9.24
N ALA A 87 11.63 -9.34 10.40
CA ALA A 87 12.04 -10.73 10.61
C ALA A 87 10.83 -11.68 10.54
N GLU A 88 9.73 -11.33 11.21
CA GLU A 88 8.55 -12.20 11.37
C GLU A 88 7.36 -11.75 10.50
N THR A 89 7.34 -10.48 10.09
CA THR A 89 6.19 -9.89 9.42
C THR A 89 6.59 -9.05 8.22
N VAL A 90 5.70 -8.99 7.24
CA VAL A 90 5.72 -8.00 6.17
C VAL A 90 4.51 -7.09 6.30
N ILE A 91 4.75 -5.79 6.24
CA ILE A 91 3.70 -4.77 6.27
C ILE A 91 3.60 -4.17 4.88
N LEU A 92 2.42 -4.26 4.28
CA LEU A 92 2.14 -3.73 2.95
C LEU A 92 1.05 -2.66 3.03
N ARG A 93 1.28 -1.54 2.34
CA ARG A 93 0.37 -0.38 2.28
C ARG A 93 0.08 -0.01 0.82
N PRO A 94 -0.71 -0.82 0.11
CA PRO A 94 -1.05 -0.51 -1.27
C PRO A 94 -1.85 0.80 -1.34
N LEU A 95 -1.46 1.70 -2.24
CA LEU A 95 -2.03 3.05 -2.34
C LEU A 95 -3.53 3.05 -2.66
N HIS A 96 -4.00 2.03 -3.39
CA HIS A 96 -5.41 1.86 -3.75
C HIS A 96 -6.28 1.31 -2.61
N GLN A 97 -5.66 0.70 -1.59
CA GLN A 97 -6.36 0.19 -0.40
C GLN A 97 -6.11 1.11 0.79
N PHE A 98 -7.16 1.46 1.52
CA PHE A 98 -7.04 2.30 2.72
C PHE A 98 -6.49 1.54 3.93
N ARG A 99 -6.27 0.24 3.82
CA ARG A 99 -5.90 -0.62 4.94
C ARG A 99 -4.46 -1.07 4.81
N THR A 100 -3.69 -0.83 5.87
CA THR A 100 -2.40 -1.50 6.09
C THR A 100 -2.64 -3.00 6.27
N ARG A 101 -1.84 -3.83 5.60
CA ARG A 101 -1.85 -5.27 5.77
C ARG A 101 -0.58 -5.66 6.50
N VAL A 102 -0.73 -6.23 7.68
CA VAL A 102 0.35 -6.87 8.43
C VAL A 102 0.19 -8.37 8.22
N ILE A 103 1.17 -9.02 7.63
CA ILE A 103 1.15 -10.42 7.25
C ILE A 103 2.35 -11.08 7.94
N ARG A 104 2.12 -12.16 8.66
CA ARG A 104 3.21 -12.97 9.20
C ARG A 104 3.81 -13.80 8.07
N TRP A 105 5.10 -14.00 8.08
CA TRP A 105 5.74 -14.82 7.06
C TRP A 105 5.21 -16.27 7.08
N SER A 106 4.88 -16.81 8.26
CA SER A 106 4.23 -18.13 8.41
C SER A 106 2.91 -18.26 7.65
N ASP A 107 2.22 -17.15 7.43
CA ASP A 107 0.92 -17.15 6.78
C ASP A 107 1.05 -16.93 5.25
N VAL A 108 2.26 -16.56 4.76
CA VAL A 108 2.52 -16.34 3.34
C VAL A 108 2.59 -17.67 2.61
N ARG A 109 1.72 -17.87 1.61
CA ARG A 109 1.70 -19.07 0.76
C ARG A 109 2.56 -18.92 -0.49
N GLY A 110 2.74 -17.72 -0.96
CA GLY A 110 3.57 -17.45 -2.11
C GLY A 110 3.44 -16.03 -2.62
N THR A 111 4.26 -15.72 -3.59
CA THR A 111 4.23 -14.45 -4.31
C THR A 111 4.21 -14.70 -5.81
N GLU A 112 3.52 -13.86 -6.54
CA GLU A 112 3.43 -13.90 -7.98
C GLU A 112 3.75 -12.52 -8.56
N GLN A 113 4.58 -12.46 -9.60
CA GLN A 113 4.75 -11.26 -10.40
C GLN A 113 3.87 -11.35 -11.63
N MET A 114 3.00 -10.36 -11.81
CA MET A 114 2.18 -10.29 -13.03
C MET A 114 3.03 -10.01 -14.26
N LEU A 115 2.52 -10.45 -15.42
CA LEU A 115 3.08 -10.15 -16.75
C LEU A 115 3.37 -8.65 -16.87
N GLY A 116 4.61 -8.30 -17.26
CA GLY A 116 5.11 -6.93 -17.26
C GLY A 116 5.87 -6.53 -15.99
N GLY A 117 5.82 -7.36 -14.93
CA GLY A 117 6.61 -7.17 -13.72
C GLY A 117 6.21 -5.97 -12.85
N ASP A 118 5.17 -5.22 -13.21
CA ASP A 118 4.78 -3.97 -12.53
C ASP A 118 4.02 -4.20 -11.23
N ARG A 119 3.49 -5.39 -11.04
CA ARG A 119 2.71 -5.75 -9.84
C ARG A 119 3.23 -7.03 -9.24
N MET A 120 3.26 -7.06 -7.91
CA MET A 120 3.49 -8.27 -7.12
C MET A 120 2.22 -8.56 -6.33
N ILE A 121 1.79 -9.81 -6.38
CA ILE A 121 0.69 -10.33 -5.57
C ILE A 121 1.31 -11.18 -4.47
N VAL A 122 0.91 -10.96 -3.24
CA VAL A 122 1.27 -11.79 -2.08
C VAL A 122 0.02 -12.52 -1.63
N TYR A 123 0.07 -13.85 -1.66
CA TYR A 123 -0.99 -14.73 -1.18
C TYR A 123 -0.70 -15.12 0.27
N PHE A 124 -1.71 -15.07 1.11
CA PHE A 124 -1.56 -15.38 2.54
C PHE A 124 -2.85 -15.93 3.14
N ASP A 125 -2.70 -16.76 4.15
CA ASP A 125 -3.81 -17.33 4.89
C ASP A 125 -4.37 -16.36 5.91
N THR A 126 -5.67 -16.45 6.12
CA THR A 126 -6.39 -15.78 7.20
C THR A 126 -7.37 -16.77 7.81
N PRO A 127 -7.89 -16.53 9.02
CA PRO A 127 -8.93 -17.39 9.64
C PRO A 127 -10.18 -17.57 8.77
N ARG A 128 -10.35 -16.71 7.74
CA ARG A 128 -11.48 -16.73 6.78
C ARG A 128 -11.11 -17.29 5.42
N GLY A 129 -9.94 -17.95 5.30
CA GLY A 129 -9.41 -18.51 4.06
C GLY A 129 -8.30 -17.68 3.43
N MET A 130 -7.81 -18.17 2.30
CA MET A 130 -6.71 -17.55 1.55
C MET A 130 -7.13 -16.17 1.01
N ARG A 131 -6.24 -15.21 1.14
CA ARG A 131 -6.39 -13.85 0.61
C ARG A 131 -5.15 -13.41 -0.12
N PHE A 132 -5.27 -12.31 -0.85
CA PHE A 132 -4.13 -11.71 -1.52
C PHE A 132 -4.09 -10.20 -1.33
N VAL A 133 -2.90 -9.64 -1.51
CA VAL A 133 -2.66 -8.20 -1.61
C VAL A 133 -1.79 -7.94 -2.83
N ALA A 134 -2.23 -7.00 -3.67
CA ALA A 134 -1.46 -6.58 -4.84
C ALA A 134 -0.70 -5.28 -4.54
N LEU A 135 0.59 -5.29 -4.81
CA LEU A 135 1.48 -4.14 -4.66
C LEU A 135 1.97 -3.69 -6.04
N ASN A 136 1.83 -2.39 -6.34
CA ASN A 136 2.40 -1.82 -7.55
C ASN A 136 3.89 -1.52 -7.31
N LEU A 137 4.75 -2.29 -7.96
CA LEU A 137 6.20 -2.22 -7.80
C LEU A 137 6.81 -0.94 -8.40
N ASN A 138 6.11 -0.29 -9.34
CA ASN A 138 6.57 0.99 -9.91
C ASN A 138 6.51 2.13 -8.89
N LEU A 139 5.75 1.97 -7.81
CA LEU A 139 5.66 2.95 -6.73
C LEU A 139 6.73 2.74 -5.66
N VAL A 140 7.42 1.60 -5.64
CA VAL A 140 8.43 1.23 -4.64
C VAL A 140 9.79 1.82 -5.01
N LYS A 141 10.38 2.61 -4.11
CA LYS A 141 11.79 3.00 -4.22
C LYS A 141 12.65 1.81 -3.78
N GLY A 142 13.65 1.44 -4.56
CA GLY A 142 14.47 0.25 -4.26
C GLY A 142 13.74 -1.07 -4.62
N ARG A 143 13.01 -1.10 -5.75
CA ARG A 143 12.24 -2.26 -6.21
C ARG A 143 13.06 -3.56 -6.23
N ARG A 144 14.32 -3.50 -6.75
CA ARG A 144 15.18 -4.68 -6.86
C ARG A 144 15.54 -5.24 -5.50
N GLU A 145 15.94 -4.37 -4.58
CA GLU A 145 16.26 -4.74 -3.19
C GLU A 145 15.05 -5.30 -2.45
N PHE A 146 13.88 -4.68 -2.67
CA PHE A 146 12.63 -5.17 -2.10
C PHE A 146 12.30 -6.60 -2.55
N LEU A 147 12.36 -6.87 -3.87
CA LEU A 147 12.11 -8.20 -4.42
C LEU A 147 13.14 -9.21 -3.93
N ALA A 148 14.43 -8.87 -3.95
CA ALA A 148 15.50 -9.73 -3.46
C ALA A 148 15.32 -10.10 -1.99
N LEU A 149 14.87 -9.16 -1.15
CA LEU A 149 14.62 -9.39 0.26
C LEU A 149 13.40 -10.30 0.50
N ILE A 150 12.32 -10.09 -0.25
CA ILE A 150 11.13 -10.98 -0.22
C ILE A 150 11.52 -12.40 -0.62
N ASP A 151 12.23 -12.56 -1.74
CA ASP A 151 12.67 -13.87 -2.24
C ASP A 151 13.61 -14.57 -1.25
N ALA A 152 14.54 -13.83 -0.65
CA ALA A 152 15.44 -14.38 0.36
C ALA A 152 14.68 -14.88 1.59
N ARG A 153 13.66 -14.15 2.06
CA ARG A 153 12.82 -14.55 3.18
C ARG A 153 11.98 -15.79 2.85
N LEU A 154 11.36 -15.83 1.68
CA LEU A 154 10.58 -16.99 1.26
C LEU A 154 11.44 -18.26 1.14
N ARG A 155 12.66 -18.15 0.59
CA ARG A 155 13.60 -19.28 0.51
C ARG A 155 14.02 -19.76 1.90
N ALA A 156 14.32 -18.85 2.82
CA ALA A 156 14.68 -19.22 4.18
C ALA A 156 13.58 -20.03 4.87
N MET A 157 12.31 -19.62 4.71
CA MET A 157 11.17 -20.33 5.27
C MET A 157 10.96 -21.72 4.67
N GLN A 158 11.07 -21.86 3.35
CA GLN A 158 10.98 -23.15 2.68
C GLN A 158 12.09 -24.10 3.13
N PHE A 159 13.26 -23.56 3.44
CA PHE A 159 14.37 -24.34 3.97
C PHE A 159 14.11 -24.80 5.40
N GLU A 160 13.58 -23.94 6.26
CA GLU A 160 13.18 -24.29 7.64
C GLU A 160 12.08 -25.34 7.67
N GLU A 161 11.08 -25.24 6.82
CA GLU A 161 9.99 -26.21 6.69
C GLU A 161 10.53 -27.60 6.32
N LYS A 162 11.43 -27.69 5.36
CA LYS A 162 12.10 -28.95 4.96
C LYS A 162 12.93 -29.56 6.09
N ILE A 163 13.61 -28.74 6.89
CA ILE A 163 14.38 -29.23 8.05
C ILE A 163 13.45 -29.81 9.10
N VAL A 164 12.34 -29.12 9.40
CA VAL A 164 11.35 -29.58 10.39
C VAL A 164 10.69 -30.89 9.93
N GLU A 165 10.32 -31.01 8.66
CA GLU A 165 9.77 -32.25 8.11
C GLU A 165 10.76 -33.41 8.22
N ARG A 166 12.02 -33.16 7.85
CA ARG A 166 13.08 -34.18 7.95
C ARG A 166 13.32 -34.62 9.40
N SER A 167 13.33 -33.70 10.35
CA SER A 167 13.45 -33.97 11.75
C SER A 167 12.29 -34.83 12.30
N ARG A 168 11.06 -34.49 11.93
CA ARG A 168 9.87 -35.30 12.29
C ARG A 168 9.88 -36.69 11.67
N TYR A 169 10.40 -36.81 10.45
CA TYR A 169 10.54 -38.11 9.80
C TYR A 169 11.53 -39.01 10.55
N LEU A 170 12.70 -38.47 10.92
CA LEU A 170 13.73 -39.20 11.64
C LEU A 170 13.28 -39.59 13.07
N SER A 171 12.53 -38.74 13.76
CA SER A 171 11.99 -39.02 15.09
C SER A 171 10.88 -40.09 15.13
N ARG A 172 10.28 -40.43 13.95
CA ARG A 172 9.29 -41.51 13.82
C ARG A 172 9.92 -42.86 13.47
N GLN A 173 11.21 -42.87 13.11
CA GLN A 173 11.95 -44.10 12.78
C GLN A 173 12.85 -44.56 13.92
N ALA A 174 12.99 -43.75 14.97
CA ALA A 174 13.71 -44.10 16.20
C ALA A 174 12.72 -44.57 17.29
#